data_17f5224ce53fd2c2a9699b3f11709211
#
_entry.id   17f5224ce53fd2c2a9699b3f11709211
#
_cell.length_a   1.000
_cell.length_b   1.000
_cell.length_c   1.000
_cell.angle_alpha   90.00
_cell.angle_beta   90.00
_cell.angle_gamma   90.00
#
_symmetry.space_group_name_H-M   'P 1'
#
loop_
_entity.id
_entity.type
_entity.pdbx_description
1 polymer ?
#
loop_
_entity_poly.entity_id
_entity_poly.type
_entity_poly.pdbx_seq_one_letter_code
_entity_poly.pdbx_strand_id
1 'polypeptide(L)'
;MTADKTDEYDLIVLGGGPVGENVADRAVQGGLTAIIVESELVGGECSYWACMPSKALLRPAQALRAAQNVKGSAEAATGKLDVRAVFDRRDSFTSNWSDDGQVKWLDSAGIDLARGHGRLSGEREVTVTDADGGTRVLRARHAVAISTGSDAVIPPIPGLRESSPWTSREATSAEELPDSLAVIGGGVVAVEMATAYAALGSTVTLIARSGLLGAMEPFAGERVAAGLKELGVDVRTDTGTTSVSRDADGVSIVLDDGSTVTAAEVLVATGRSPRSGDIGLDVVGLEAGRWITVDDTMRVPGSDWLYAVGDVNGRVLLTHQGKYQARAAGDVIVARAQDAEVDDAAWGRHAATADHAAAPQVTFSFPEVASVGLTEADARAAGHEVAVIDYDLGGVAGASLYEDGFEGQARIVIDSERDVILGATFVGPEVAELVQTATVAIVGEVPIARLWHAVPAYPTISEVWLRLLESYGRDSA
;
A
#
# COMPACT_ATOMS: atom_id res chain seq x y z
N MET A 1 1.46 -25.25 -42.26
CA MET A 1 1.72 -23.80 -42.26
C MET A 1 0.81 -23.22 -41.22
N THR A 2 1.27 -23.12 -39.97
CA THR A 2 0.60 -22.39 -38.92
C THR A 2 0.75 -20.89 -39.27
N ALA A 3 -0.37 -20.21 -39.49
CA ALA A 3 -0.38 -18.79 -39.67
C ALA A 3 0.36 -18.19 -38.44
N ASP A 4 1.42 -17.41 -38.69
CA ASP A 4 2.03 -16.55 -37.69
C ASP A 4 0.88 -15.76 -37.07
N LYS A 5 0.53 -16.08 -35.81
CA LYS A 5 -0.33 -15.21 -35.04
C LYS A 5 0.43 -13.90 -34.98
N THR A 6 -0.11 -12.86 -35.58
CA THR A 6 0.45 -11.53 -35.50
C THR A 6 0.48 -11.15 -34.04
N ASP A 7 1.67 -11.10 -33.46
CA ASP A 7 1.95 -10.71 -32.07
C ASP A 7 1.84 -9.17 -31.92
N GLU A 8 0.77 -8.60 -32.47
CA GLU A 8 0.52 -7.16 -32.52
C GLU A 8 -0.77 -6.81 -31.80
N TYR A 9 -0.65 -5.88 -30.85
CA TYR A 9 -1.73 -5.38 -29.99
C TYR A 9 -1.75 -3.86 -29.98
N ASP A 10 -2.85 -3.26 -29.57
CA ASP A 10 -2.90 -1.81 -29.38
C ASP A 10 -2.12 -1.39 -28.14
N LEU A 11 -2.20 -2.21 -27.08
CA LEU A 11 -1.53 -2.02 -25.78
C LEU A 11 -0.82 -3.31 -25.35
N ILE A 12 0.43 -3.18 -24.92
CA ILE A 12 1.15 -4.20 -24.17
C ILE A 12 1.36 -3.72 -22.75
N VAL A 13 1.00 -4.53 -21.75
CA VAL A 13 1.22 -4.23 -20.33
C VAL A 13 2.27 -5.17 -19.75
N LEU A 14 3.36 -4.64 -19.22
CA LEU A 14 4.39 -5.39 -18.51
C LEU A 14 4.04 -5.46 -17.02
N GLY A 15 3.64 -6.63 -16.52
CA GLY A 15 3.20 -6.90 -15.17
C GLY A 15 1.68 -7.03 -15.04
N GLY A 16 1.24 -8.20 -14.60
CA GLY A 16 -0.17 -8.57 -14.41
C GLY A 16 -0.66 -8.42 -12.98
N GLY A 17 -0.09 -7.49 -12.21
CA GLY A 17 -0.63 -7.10 -10.91
C GLY A 17 -1.93 -6.28 -11.05
N PRO A 18 -2.61 -5.93 -9.92
CA PRO A 18 -3.91 -5.27 -9.97
C PRO A 18 -3.92 -3.93 -10.70
N VAL A 19 -2.76 -3.32 -10.87
CA VAL A 19 -2.58 -2.07 -11.63
C VAL A 19 -2.56 -2.35 -13.12
N GLY A 20 -1.75 -3.32 -13.56
CA GLY A 20 -1.68 -3.73 -14.96
C GLY A 20 -3.00 -4.28 -15.51
N GLU A 21 -3.72 -5.08 -14.69
CA GLU A 21 -5.08 -5.53 -14.99
C GLU A 21 -6.02 -4.34 -15.30
N ASN A 22 -5.97 -3.29 -14.48
CA ASN A 22 -6.83 -2.11 -14.64
C ASN A 22 -6.45 -1.27 -15.88
N VAL A 23 -5.17 -1.15 -16.25
CA VAL A 23 -4.76 -0.45 -17.48
C VAL A 23 -5.29 -1.20 -18.70
N ALA A 24 -5.08 -2.54 -18.74
CA ALA A 24 -5.53 -3.38 -19.84
C ALA A 24 -7.06 -3.36 -19.98
N ASP A 25 -7.79 -3.50 -18.87
CA ASP A 25 -9.25 -3.46 -18.84
C ASP A 25 -9.80 -2.13 -19.39
N ARG A 26 -9.23 -1.00 -18.96
CA ARG A 26 -9.66 0.32 -19.48
C ARG A 26 -9.42 0.45 -20.99
N ALA A 27 -8.30 -0.05 -21.49
CA ALA A 27 -8.01 -0.04 -22.91
C ALA A 27 -9.00 -0.89 -23.71
N VAL A 28 -9.32 -2.11 -23.23
CA VAL A 28 -10.30 -3.00 -23.88
C VAL A 28 -11.69 -2.39 -23.84
N GLN A 29 -12.12 -1.82 -22.73
CA GLN A 29 -13.40 -1.09 -22.63
C GLN A 29 -13.47 0.09 -23.62
N GLY A 30 -12.32 0.70 -23.94
CA GLY A 30 -12.20 1.73 -24.96
C GLY A 30 -12.11 1.20 -26.40
N GLY A 31 -12.25 -0.12 -26.62
CA GLY A 31 -12.26 -0.75 -27.93
C GLY A 31 -10.87 -1.13 -28.47
N LEU A 32 -9.82 -1.07 -27.65
CA LEU A 32 -8.47 -1.47 -28.03
C LEU A 32 -8.24 -2.95 -27.70
N THR A 33 -7.26 -3.56 -28.39
CA THR A 33 -6.74 -4.88 -28.04
C THR A 33 -5.60 -4.74 -27.03
N ALA A 34 -5.59 -5.57 -25.99
CA ALA A 34 -4.55 -5.54 -24.97
C ALA A 34 -4.01 -6.94 -24.65
N ILE A 35 -2.71 -6.99 -24.34
CA ILE A 35 -2.04 -8.18 -23.81
C ILE A 35 -1.27 -7.82 -22.54
N ILE A 36 -1.39 -8.68 -21.53
CA ILE A 36 -0.56 -8.60 -20.30
C ILE A 36 0.57 -9.62 -20.43
N VAL A 37 1.79 -9.20 -20.07
CA VAL A 37 2.96 -10.05 -19.91
C VAL A 37 3.21 -10.22 -18.41
N GLU A 38 3.13 -11.48 -17.91
CA GLU A 38 3.30 -11.77 -16.47
C GLU A 38 4.21 -12.98 -16.27
N SER A 39 5.22 -12.79 -15.43
CA SER A 39 6.25 -13.81 -15.15
C SER A 39 5.92 -14.72 -13.96
N GLU A 40 5.02 -14.28 -13.08
CA GLU A 40 4.61 -15.02 -11.87
C GLU A 40 3.10 -15.28 -11.90
N LEU A 41 2.36 -14.76 -10.92
CA LEU A 41 0.92 -14.93 -10.79
C LEU A 41 0.17 -13.65 -11.21
N VAL A 42 -0.81 -13.79 -12.08
CA VAL A 42 -1.76 -12.71 -12.40
C VAL A 42 -2.52 -12.33 -11.12
N GLY A 43 -2.51 -11.04 -10.78
CA GLY A 43 -2.95 -10.53 -9.48
C GLY A 43 -1.82 -9.98 -8.62
N GLY A 44 -0.58 -10.39 -8.89
CA GLY A 44 0.68 -9.84 -8.38
C GLY A 44 0.80 -9.79 -6.85
N GLU A 45 1.68 -8.93 -6.36
CA GLU A 45 2.02 -8.78 -4.94
C GLU A 45 0.78 -8.57 -4.05
N CYS A 46 -0.14 -7.70 -4.44
CA CYS A 46 -1.29 -7.34 -3.63
C CYS A 46 -2.17 -8.56 -3.30
N SER A 47 -2.41 -9.43 -4.28
CA SER A 47 -3.29 -10.58 -4.14
C SER A 47 -2.64 -11.73 -3.35
N TYR A 48 -1.33 -11.92 -3.48
CA TYR A 48 -0.66 -13.12 -2.99
C TYR A 48 0.36 -12.90 -1.88
N TRP A 49 1.01 -11.72 -1.80
CA TRP A 49 2.16 -11.49 -0.92
C TRP A 49 2.12 -10.15 -0.16
N ALA A 50 1.04 -9.36 -0.29
CA ALA A 50 0.92 -8.08 0.41
C ALA A 50 -0.49 -7.87 0.98
N CYS A 51 -1.36 -7.12 0.30
CA CYS A 51 -2.60 -6.60 0.86
C CYS A 51 -3.53 -7.70 1.38
N MET A 52 -3.84 -8.69 0.55
CA MET A 52 -4.84 -9.70 0.90
C MET A 52 -4.36 -10.64 2.02
N PRO A 53 -3.18 -11.28 1.92
CA PRO A 53 -2.73 -12.18 2.96
C PRO A 53 -2.42 -11.46 4.27
N SER A 54 -1.86 -10.25 4.27
CA SER A 54 -1.55 -9.52 5.49
C SER A 54 -2.82 -9.16 6.27
N LYS A 55 -3.87 -8.69 5.59
CA LYS A 55 -5.15 -8.35 6.24
C LYS A 55 -5.92 -9.60 6.67
N ALA A 56 -5.77 -10.71 5.93
CA ALA A 56 -6.32 -12.00 6.36
C ALA A 56 -5.66 -12.53 7.65
N LEU A 57 -4.35 -12.29 7.84
CA LEU A 57 -3.63 -12.60 9.09
C LEU A 57 -4.05 -11.70 10.25
N LEU A 58 -4.24 -10.40 10.01
CA LEU A 58 -4.55 -9.39 11.03
C LEU A 58 -6.00 -9.48 11.52
N ARG A 59 -6.96 -9.71 10.63
CA ARG A 59 -8.39 -9.62 10.94
C ARG A 59 -8.87 -10.53 12.08
N PRO A 60 -8.44 -11.80 12.23
CA PRO A 60 -8.84 -12.62 13.36
C PRO A 60 -8.41 -12.03 14.70
N ALA A 61 -7.22 -11.45 14.78
CA ALA A 61 -6.73 -10.78 15.99
C ALA A 61 -7.54 -9.52 16.33
N GLN A 62 -7.87 -8.71 15.32
CA GLN A 62 -8.74 -7.53 15.49
C GLN A 62 -10.12 -7.94 16.01
N ALA A 63 -10.73 -8.99 15.42
CA ALA A 63 -12.06 -9.48 15.84
C ALA A 63 -12.07 -10.00 17.27
N LEU A 64 -11.02 -10.74 17.67
CA LEU A 64 -10.89 -11.23 19.04
C LEU A 64 -10.70 -10.08 20.02
N ARG A 65 -9.81 -9.12 19.73
CA ARG A 65 -9.56 -7.94 20.56
C ARG A 65 -10.84 -7.11 20.72
N ALA A 66 -11.57 -6.83 19.63
CA ALA A 66 -12.84 -6.12 19.69
C ALA A 66 -13.87 -6.82 20.62
N ALA A 67 -13.96 -8.15 20.55
CA ALA A 67 -14.84 -8.91 21.45
C ALA A 67 -14.36 -8.88 22.90
N GLN A 68 -13.05 -8.84 23.15
CA GLN A 68 -12.45 -8.78 24.50
C GLN A 68 -12.56 -7.40 25.15
N ASN A 69 -12.70 -6.34 24.35
CA ASN A 69 -12.77 -4.97 24.83
C ASN A 69 -14.21 -4.50 25.13
N VAL A 70 -15.21 -5.37 25.03
CA VAL A 70 -16.60 -5.03 25.33
C VAL A 70 -17.12 -5.94 26.45
N LYS A 71 -17.53 -5.35 27.57
CA LYS A 71 -18.12 -6.07 28.69
C LYS A 71 -19.38 -6.82 28.24
N GLY A 72 -19.48 -8.08 28.57
CA GLY A 72 -20.54 -8.98 28.11
C GLY A 72 -20.04 -9.92 27.01
N SER A 73 -19.26 -9.45 26.05
CA SER A 73 -18.58 -10.33 25.07
C SER A 73 -17.19 -10.77 25.55
N ALA A 74 -16.51 -9.98 26.36
CA ALA A 74 -15.21 -10.30 26.94
C ALA A 74 -15.23 -11.62 27.71
N GLU A 75 -16.29 -11.87 28.49
CA GLU A 75 -16.49 -13.09 29.27
C GLU A 75 -16.67 -14.34 28.40
N ALA A 76 -17.12 -14.17 27.15
CA ALA A 76 -17.24 -15.26 26.18
C ALA A 76 -15.97 -15.43 25.32
N ALA A 77 -15.20 -14.36 25.11
CA ALA A 77 -14.01 -14.32 24.27
C ALA A 77 -12.73 -14.65 25.06
N THR A 78 -12.67 -15.81 25.71
CA THR A 78 -11.56 -16.21 26.59
C THR A 78 -10.50 -17.08 25.94
N GLY A 79 -10.69 -17.48 24.68
CA GLY A 79 -9.78 -18.35 23.93
C GLY A 79 -8.57 -17.59 23.36
N LYS A 80 -7.64 -18.38 22.81
CA LYS A 80 -6.55 -17.89 21.97
C LYS A 80 -6.89 -18.12 20.50
N LEU A 81 -6.23 -17.40 19.61
CA LEU A 81 -6.32 -17.66 18.18
C LEU A 81 -5.80 -19.07 17.85
N ASP A 82 -6.52 -19.78 17.00
CA ASP A 82 -6.04 -21.00 16.37
C ASP A 82 -5.18 -20.61 15.16
N VAL A 83 -3.87 -20.73 15.31
CA VAL A 83 -2.88 -20.34 14.30
C VAL A 83 -3.14 -21.04 12.97
N ARG A 84 -3.46 -22.36 13.00
CA ARG A 84 -3.73 -23.12 11.79
C ARG A 84 -4.97 -22.58 11.07
N ALA A 85 -6.04 -22.31 11.78
CA ALA A 85 -7.26 -21.75 11.20
C ALA A 85 -7.03 -20.34 10.63
N VAL A 86 -6.14 -19.52 11.23
CA VAL A 86 -5.75 -18.21 10.69
C VAL A 86 -4.97 -18.38 9.37
N PHE A 87 -4.03 -19.33 9.31
CA PHE A 87 -3.27 -19.61 8.08
C PHE A 87 -4.16 -20.19 6.99
N ASP A 88 -5.05 -21.14 7.30
CA ASP A 88 -6.01 -21.67 6.33
C ASP A 88 -6.94 -20.58 5.77
N ARG A 89 -7.34 -19.62 6.62
CA ARG A 89 -8.08 -18.43 6.17
C ARG A 89 -7.24 -17.57 5.23
N ARG A 90 -5.98 -17.27 5.56
CA ARG A 90 -5.06 -16.50 4.69
C ARG A 90 -4.91 -17.19 3.33
N ASP A 91 -4.69 -18.50 3.31
CA ASP A 91 -4.54 -19.33 2.12
C ASP A 91 -5.80 -19.27 1.24
N SER A 92 -6.98 -19.28 1.84
CA SER A 92 -8.25 -19.09 1.14
C SER A 92 -8.33 -17.73 0.45
N PHE A 93 -7.85 -16.64 1.10
CA PHE A 93 -7.84 -15.29 0.52
C PHE A 93 -6.82 -15.11 -0.61
N THR A 94 -5.76 -15.92 -0.63
CA THR A 94 -4.79 -15.97 -1.72
C THR A 94 -5.14 -17.03 -2.78
N SER A 95 -6.34 -17.64 -2.71
CA SER A 95 -6.75 -18.76 -3.57
C SER A 95 -5.73 -19.90 -3.58
N ASN A 96 -5.07 -20.16 -2.45
CA ASN A 96 -3.95 -21.11 -2.29
C ASN A 96 -2.83 -20.85 -3.33
N TRP A 97 -2.53 -19.59 -3.60
CA TRP A 97 -1.57 -19.14 -4.61
C TRP A 97 -1.85 -19.67 -6.03
N SER A 98 -3.14 -19.90 -6.37
CA SER A 98 -3.58 -20.12 -7.74
C SER A 98 -4.15 -18.83 -8.33
N ASP A 99 -3.73 -18.48 -9.53
CA ASP A 99 -4.25 -17.34 -10.28
C ASP A 99 -5.31 -17.71 -11.31
N ASP A 100 -5.82 -18.95 -11.28
CA ASP A 100 -6.85 -19.43 -12.21
C ASP A 100 -8.08 -18.52 -12.28
N GLY A 101 -8.44 -17.90 -11.16
CA GLY A 101 -9.55 -16.96 -11.08
C GLY A 101 -9.29 -15.68 -11.87
N GLN A 102 -8.09 -15.10 -11.70
CA GLN A 102 -7.66 -13.90 -12.41
C GLN A 102 -7.49 -14.17 -13.90
N VAL A 103 -6.89 -15.31 -14.27
CA VAL A 103 -6.74 -15.71 -15.68
C VAL A 103 -8.11 -15.85 -16.37
N LYS A 104 -9.09 -16.47 -15.70
CA LYS A 104 -10.48 -16.55 -16.21
C LYS A 104 -11.10 -15.19 -16.35
N TRP A 105 -10.81 -14.28 -15.42
CA TRP A 105 -11.28 -12.90 -15.51
C TRP A 105 -10.67 -12.16 -16.71
N LEU A 106 -9.35 -12.28 -16.96
CA LEU A 106 -8.68 -11.73 -18.15
C LEU A 106 -9.35 -12.21 -19.43
N ASP A 107 -9.59 -13.53 -19.55
CA ASP A 107 -10.26 -14.13 -20.71
C ASP A 107 -11.67 -13.54 -20.89
N SER A 108 -12.45 -13.43 -19.82
CA SER A 108 -13.80 -12.84 -19.85
C SER A 108 -13.80 -11.35 -20.19
N ALA A 109 -12.74 -10.62 -19.86
CA ALA A 109 -12.56 -9.21 -20.17
C ALA A 109 -11.99 -8.98 -21.58
N GLY A 110 -11.60 -10.04 -22.31
CA GLY A 110 -10.99 -9.94 -23.63
C GLY A 110 -9.55 -9.45 -23.62
N ILE A 111 -8.83 -9.73 -22.53
CA ILE A 111 -7.42 -9.37 -22.34
C ILE A 111 -6.58 -10.62 -22.55
N ASP A 112 -5.67 -10.59 -23.53
CA ASP A 112 -4.75 -11.70 -23.77
C ASP A 112 -3.65 -11.76 -22.70
N LEU A 113 -3.10 -12.95 -22.46
CA LEU A 113 -2.03 -13.20 -21.50
C LEU A 113 -0.82 -13.87 -22.19
N ALA A 114 0.36 -13.31 -21.98
CA ALA A 114 1.63 -13.95 -22.29
C ALA A 114 2.38 -14.25 -20.97
N ARG A 115 2.56 -15.54 -20.68
CA ARG A 115 3.39 -15.97 -19.55
C ARG A 115 4.85 -15.86 -19.89
N GLY A 116 5.61 -15.19 -19.04
CA GLY A 116 7.05 -15.04 -19.16
C GLY A 116 7.57 -13.68 -18.74
N HIS A 117 8.89 -13.54 -18.77
CA HIS A 117 9.57 -12.29 -18.45
C HIS A 117 9.59 -11.37 -19.67
N GLY A 118 8.96 -10.19 -19.54
CA GLY A 118 8.86 -9.19 -20.57
C GLY A 118 9.96 -8.13 -20.47
N ARG A 119 10.64 -7.85 -21.60
CA ARG A 119 11.66 -6.79 -21.72
C ARG A 119 11.36 -5.91 -22.93
N LEU A 120 11.52 -4.63 -22.79
CA LEU A 120 11.58 -3.72 -23.94
C LEU A 120 12.77 -4.12 -24.83
N SER A 121 12.55 -4.32 -26.12
CA SER A 121 13.56 -4.65 -27.12
C SER A 121 13.69 -3.59 -28.21
N GLY A 122 12.81 -2.59 -28.21
CA GLY A 122 12.78 -1.46 -29.12
C GLY A 122 11.60 -0.54 -28.83
N GLU A 123 11.43 0.49 -29.66
CA GLU A 123 10.24 1.33 -29.61
C GLU A 123 8.99 0.50 -29.88
N ARG A 124 8.03 0.50 -28.90
CA ARG A 124 6.78 -0.26 -28.97
C ARG A 124 6.98 -1.78 -29.15
N GLU A 125 8.17 -2.30 -28.82
CA GLU A 125 8.50 -3.70 -28.98
C GLU A 125 8.91 -4.33 -27.63
N VAL A 126 8.33 -5.48 -27.33
CA VAL A 126 8.57 -6.25 -26.10
C VAL A 126 8.94 -7.69 -26.49
N THR A 127 10.08 -8.14 -26.02
CA THR A 127 10.46 -9.56 -26.07
C THR A 127 10.00 -10.24 -24.80
N VAL A 128 9.24 -11.32 -24.92
CA VAL A 128 8.81 -12.17 -23.80
C VAL A 128 9.64 -13.45 -23.85
N THR A 129 10.24 -13.80 -22.70
CA THR A 129 10.97 -15.07 -22.52
C THR A 129 10.16 -15.95 -21.58
N ASP A 130 9.72 -17.11 -22.04
CA ASP A 130 8.98 -18.08 -21.25
C ASP A 130 9.87 -18.88 -20.29
N ALA A 131 9.27 -19.73 -19.46
CA ALA A 131 9.99 -20.56 -18.48
C ALA A 131 10.94 -21.59 -19.11
N ASP A 132 10.71 -21.98 -20.37
CA ASP A 132 11.53 -22.95 -21.11
C ASP A 132 12.65 -22.24 -21.89
N GLY A 133 12.75 -20.92 -21.82
CA GLY A 133 13.71 -20.09 -22.55
C GLY A 133 13.30 -19.78 -23.98
N GLY A 134 12.08 -20.12 -24.38
CA GLY A 134 11.49 -19.70 -25.65
C GLY A 134 11.25 -18.20 -25.68
N THR A 135 11.46 -17.57 -26.85
CA THR A 135 11.28 -16.13 -26.99
C THR A 135 10.16 -15.82 -27.99
N ARG A 136 9.39 -14.78 -27.67
CA ARG A 136 8.33 -14.24 -28.52
C ARG A 136 8.43 -12.72 -28.52
N VAL A 137 8.26 -12.11 -29.69
CA VAL A 137 8.27 -10.64 -29.83
C VAL A 137 6.85 -10.13 -30.01
N LEU A 138 6.44 -9.20 -29.15
CA LEU A 138 5.17 -8.49 -29.21
C LEU A 138 5.40 -7.07 -29.71
N ARG A 139 4.46 -6.54 -30.50
CA ARG A 139 4.50 -5.16 -30.99
C ARG A 139 3.23 -4.40 -30.59
N ALA A 140 3.42 -3.22 -30.02
CA ALA A 140 2.32 -2.32 -29.67
C ALA A 140 2.07 -1.32 -30.80
N ARG A 141 0.81 -1.17 -31.24
CA ARG A 141 0.43 -0.12 -32.20
C ARG A 141 0.46 1.25 -31.54
N HIS A 142 -0.01 1.34 -30.29
CA HIS A 142 -0.20 2.63 -29.60
C HIS A 142 0.67 2.78 -28.35
N ALA A 143 0.67 1.80 -27.43
CA ALA A 143 1.34 2.01 -26.15
C ALA A 143 1.93 0.71 -25.54
N VAL A 144 2.99 0.93 -24.73
CA VAL A 144 3.47 -0.03 -23.74
C VAL A 144 3.31 0.60 -22.35
N ALA A 145 2.65 -0.10 -21.43
CA ALA A 145 2.50 0.31 -20.03
C ALA A 145 3.34 -0.59 -19.12
N ILE A 146 4.29 0.00 -18.40
CA ILE A 146 5.12 -0.70 -17.41
C ILE A 146 4.36 -0.68 -16.08
N SER A 147 4.04 -1.85 -15.54
CA SER A 147 3.33 -2.06 -14.28
C SER A 147 3.98 -3.18 -13.45
N THR A 148 5.31 -3.22 -13.47
CA THR A 148 6.13 -4.29 -12.86
C THR A 148 6.20 -4.20 -11.34
N GLY A 149 5.72 -3.10 -10.73
CA GLY A 149 5.66 -2.95 -9.29
C GLY A 149 7.00 -2.66 -8.63
N SER A 150 7.15 -3.13 -7.41
CA SER A 150 8.34 -2.90 -6.57
C SER A 150 8.69 -4.12 -5.74
N ASP A 151 9.94 -4.20 -5.26
CA ASP A 151 10.47 -5.24 -4.37
C ASP A 151 10.84 -4.68 -3.00
N ALA A 152 10.89 -5.56 -1.98
CA ALA A 152 11.43 -5.22 -0.69
C ALA A 152 12.94 -4.94 -0.78
N VAL A 153 13.39 -3.89 -0.10
CA VAL A 153 14.82 -3.56 -0.01
C VAL A 153 15.46 -4.36 1.11
N ILE A 154 16.50 -5.12 0.78
CA ILE A 154 17.43 -5.69 1.76
C ILE A 154 18.63 -4.74 1.87
N PRO A 155 18.74 -3.94 2.95
CA PRO A 155 19.82 -2.96 3.10
C PRO A 155 21.18 -3.65 3.21
N PRO A 156 22.27 -2.94 2.89
CA PRO A 156 23.63 -3.50 2.90
C PRO A 156 24.18 -3.59 4.33
N ILE A 157 23.44 -4.25 5.23
CA ILE A 157 23.89 -4.57 6.58
C ILE A 157 24.74 -5.84 6.52
N PRO A 158 25.94 -5.86 7.09
CA PRO A 158 26.82 -7.03 7.11
C PRO A 158 26.10 -8.31 7.59
N GLY A 159 26.14 -9.38 6.79
CA GLY A 159 25.57 -10.68 7.07
C GLY A 159 24.05 -10.77 6.90
N LEU A 160 23.32 -9.66 6.67
CA LEU A 160 21.86 -9.66 6.56
C LEU A 160 21.38 -10.45 5.33
N ARG A 161 21.97 -10.22 4.17
CA ARG A 161 21.58 -10.94 2.93
C ARG A 161 21.91 -12.43 3.02
N GLU A 162 23.06 -12.75 3.59
CA GLU A 162 23.54 -14.11 3.81
C GLU A 162 22.66 -14.87 4.82
N SER A 163 22.00 -14.16 5.73
CA SER A 163 21.04 -14.74 6.67
C SER A 163 19.70 -15.13 6.04
N SER A 164 19.50 -14.88 4.74
CA SER A 164 18.24 -15.17 4.02
C SER A 164 17.01 -14.63 4.77
N PRO A 165 16.95 -13.31 5.02
CA PRO A 165 15.87 -12.73 5.83
C PRO A 165 14.54 -12.85 5.10
N TRP A 166 13.48 -12.95 5.86
CA TRP A 166 12.13 -12.75 5.34
C TRP A 166 11.96 -11.33 4.81
N THR A 167 11.19 -11.22 3.76
CA THR A 167 10.57 -9.98 3.29
C THR A 167 9.06 -10.01 3.57
N SER A 168 8.30 -9.06 3.02
CA SER A 168 6.83 -9.13 3.08
C SER A 168 6.28 -10.42 2.47
N ARG A 169 6.96 -11.01 1.46
CA ARG A 169 6.53 -12.25 0.80
C ARG A 169 6.54 -13.42 1.77
N GLU A 170 7.68 -13.69 2.38
CA GLU A 170 7.82 -14.79 3.32
C GLU A 170 6.94 -14.58 4.56
N ALA A 171 6.87 -13.35 5.09
CA ALA A 171 6.05 -13.04 6.26
C ALA A 171 4.54 -13.24 6.01
N THR A 172 4.06 -13.03 4.79
CA THR A 172 2.64 -13.24 4.47
C THR A 172 2.32 -14.64 3.97
N SER A 173 3.32 -15.45 3.62
CA SER A 173 3.16 -16.82 3.11
C SER A 173 3.76 -17.91 4.01
N ALA A 174 4.24 -17.57 5.21
CA ALA A 174 4.81 -18.55 6.13
C ALA A 174 3.83 -19.69 6.42
N GLU A 175 4.31 -20.92 6.38
CA GLU A 175 3.51 -22.13 6.65
C GLU A 175 3.45 -22.46 8.15
N GLU A 176 4.46 -22.00 8.91
CA GLU A 176 4.59 -22.21 10.36
C GLU A 176 4.79 -20.89 11.08
N LEU A 177 4.29 -20.81 12.29
CA LEU A 177 4.50 -19.67 13.17
C LEU A 177 5.89 -19.81 13.83
N PRO A 178 6.83 -18.87 13.63
CA PRO A 178 8.10 -18.89 14.31
C PRO A 178 7.90 -18.58 15.81
N ASP A 179 8.66 -19.26 16.68
CA ASP A 179 8.62 -19.00 18.14
C ASP A 179 8.98 -17.54 18.45
N SER A 180 9.90 -16.96 17.66
CA SER A 180 10.32 -15.57 17.79
C SER A 180 10.65 -14.95 16.44
N LEU A 181 10.32 -13.65 16.30
CA LEU A 181 10.53 -12.87 15.09
C LEU A 181 11.16 -11.54 15.43
N ALA A 182 12.32 -11.26 14.81
CA ALA A 182 12.90 -9.91 14.81
C ALA A 182 12.48 -9.16 13.55
N VAL A 183 11.94 -7.95 13.70
CA VAL A 183 11.50 -7.12 12.59
C VAL A 183 12.41 -5.91 12.47
N ILE A 184 13.08 -5.75 11.34
CA ILE A 184 13.97 -4.60 11.04
C ILE A 184 13.20 -3.63 10.15
N GLY A 185 12.79 -2.49 10.70
CA GLY A 185 12.04 -1.43 10.04
C GLY A 185 11.00 -0.80 10.95
N GLY A 186 10.50 0.39 10.58
CA GLY A 186 9.50 1.13 11.35
C GLY A 186 8.30 1.58 10.50
N GLY A 187 8.20 1.14 9.24
CA GLY A 187 7.09 1.47 8.33
C GLY A 187 5.88 0.54 8.47
N VAL A 188 4.90 0.72 7.59
CA VAL A 188 3.61 0.01 7.61
C VAL A 188 3.77 -1.51 7.66
N VAL A 189 4.62 -2.08 6.79
CA VAL A 189 4.85 -3.54 6.73
C VAL A 189 5.42 -4.06 8.06
N ALA A 190 6.42 -3.35 8.62
CA ALA A 190 7.02 -3.72 9.90
C ALA A 190 5.99 -3.75 11.03
N VAL A 191 5.19 -2.68 11.13
CA VAL A 191 4.16 -2.51 12.17
C VAL A 191 3.05 -3.55 12.04
N GLU A 192 2.52 -3.76 10.83
CA GLU A 192 1.46 -4.73 10.59
C GLU A 192 1.92 -6.17 10.86
N MET A 193 3.12 -6.55 10.42
CA MET A 193 3.63 -7.91 10.65
C MET A 193 4.01 -8.13 12.12
N ALA A 194 4.60 -7.13 12.79
CA ALA A 194 4.81 -7.20 14.23
C ALA A 194 3.50 -7.40 14.99
N THR A 195 2.43 -6.68 14.62
CA THR A 195 1.09 -6.84 15.18
C THR A 195 0.54 -8.23 14.93
N ALA A 196 0.60 -8.72 13.69
CA ALA A 196 0.05 -10.04 13.32
C ALA A 196 0.75 -11.17 14.05
N TYR A 197 2.08 -11.21 14.02
CA TYR A 197 2.86 -12.29 14.61
C TYR A 197 2.81 -12.29 16.15
N ALA A 198 2.83 -11.11 16.78
CA ALA A 198 2.64 -11.01 18.22
C ALA A 198 1.25 -11.50 18.66
N ALA A 199 0.21 -11.10 17.92
CA ALA A 199 -1.16 -11.56 18.20
C ALA A 199 -1.36 -13.08 17.99
N LEU A 200 -0.60 -13.70 17.08
CA LEU A 200 -0.58 -15.13 16.85
C LEU A 200 0.22 -15.90 17.90
N GLY A 201 1.07 -15.24 18.69
CA GLY A 201 1.81 -15.81 19.80
C GLY A 201 3.32 -15.90 19.67
N SER A 202 3.91 -15.37 18.58
CA SER A 202 5.37 -15.22 18.47
C SER A 202 5.89 -14.18 19.46
N THR A 203 7.09 -14.40 20.00
CA THR A 203 7.86 -13.35 20.69
C THR A 203 8.44 -12.39 19.66
N VAL A 204 8.00 -11.13 19.64
CA VAL A 204 8.40 -10.17 18.60
C VAL A 204 9.29 -9.07 19.16
N THR A 205 10.41 -8.80 18.46
CA THR A 205 11.25 -7.60 18.69
C THR A 205 11.22 -6.76 17.43
N LEU A 206 10.78 -5.50 17.51
CA LEU A 206 10.76 -4.54 16.41
C LEU A 206 11.89 -3.53 16.60
N ILE A 207 12.77 -3.40 15.58
CA ILE A 207 13.98 -2.56 15.61
C ILE A 207 13.85 -1.50 14.53
N ALA A 208 13.80 -0.22 14.91
CA ALA A 208 13.65 0.90 14.01
C ALA A 208 14.71 1.99 14.27
N ARG A 209 15.36 2.50 13.21
CA ARG A 209 16.37 3.58 13.32
C ARG A 209 15.82 4.93 13.76
N SER A 210 14.49 5.08 13.71
CA SER A 210 13.76 6.27 14.12
C SER A 210 12.44 5.84 14.72
N GLY A 211 11.52 6.79 15.01
CA GLY A 211 10.15 6.47 15.40
C GLY A 211 9.41 5.63 14.35
N LEU A 212 8.27 5.07 14.74
CA LEU A 212 7.41 4.29 13.83
C LEU A 212 6.59 5.22 12.94
N LEU A 213 6.22 4.74 11.74
CA LEU A 213 5.34 5.43 10.78
C LEU A 213 5.77 6.86 10.47
N GLY A 214 7.08 7.10 10.30
CA GLY A 214 7.69 8.43 10.17
C GLY A 214 7.18 9.31 9.01
N ALA A 215 6.38 8.78 8.09
CA ALA A 215 5.71 9.55 7.03
C ALA A 215 4.31 10.06 7.45
N MET A 216 3.88 9.79 8.68
CA MET A 216 2.59 10.20 9.24
C MET A 216 2.81 11.23 10.35
N GLU A 217 1.72 11.74 10.93
CA GLU A 217 1.80 12.58 12.11
C GLU A 217 2.53 11.86 13.26
N PRO A 218 3.42 12.52 14.02
CA PRO A 218 4.25 11.87 15.05
C PRO A 218 3.45 11.07 16.09
N PHE A 219 2.29 11.59 16.51
CA PHE A 219 1.44 10.91 17.49
C PHE A 219 0.95 9.54 16.99
N ALA A 220 0.85 9.32 15.67
CA ALA A 220 0.44 8.04 15.12
C ALA A 220 1.48 6.95 15.42
N GLY A 221 2.76 7.25 15.16
CA GLY A 221 3.85 6.34 15.50
C GLY A 221 3.98 6.08 17.00
N GLU A 222 3.81 7.10 17.82
CA GLU A 222 3.86 7.00 19.30
C GLU A 222 2.76 6.09 19.86
N ARG A 223 1.51 6.26 19.40
CA ARG A 223 0.38 5.43 19.81
C ARG A 223 0.51 3.98 19.34
N VAL A 224 0.99 3.78 18.11
CA VAL A 224 1.26 2.43 17.60
C VAL A 224 2.39 1.75 18.38
N ALA A 225 3.45 2.47 18.75
CA ALA A 225 4.50 1.92 19.59
C ALA A 225 3.99 1.51 20.97
N ALA A 226 3.08 2.30 21.56
CA ALA A 226 2.41 1.95 22.82
C ALA A 226 1.55 0.69 22.68
N GLY A 227 0.70 0.60 21.65
CA GLY A 227 -0.15 -0.57 21.42
C GLY A 227 0.64 -1.84 21.11
N LEU A 228 1.77 -1.75 20.39
CA LEU A 228 2.66 -2.89 20.18
C LEU A 228 3.29 -3.38 21.49
N LYS A 229 3.67 -2.47 22.39
CA LYS A 229 4.18 -2.82 23.74
C LYS A 229 3.11 -3.50 24.59
N GLU A 230 1.85 -3.07 24.49
CA GLU A 230 0.72 -3.74 25.15
C GLU A 230 0.51 -5.17 24.63
N LEU A 231 0.78 -5.41 23.34
CA LEU A 231 0.80 -6.77 22.75
C LEU A 231 2.01 -7.60 23.16
N GLY A 232 2.95 -7.05 23.94
CA GLY A 232 4.17 -7.73 24.38
C GLY A 232 5.32 -7.65 23.38
N VAL A 233 5.25 -6.79 22.37
CA VAL A 233 6.35 -6.55 21.44
C VAL A 233 7.45 -5.72 22.11
N ASP A 234 8.72 -6.18 22.03
CA ASP A 234 9.88 -5.37 22.38
C ASP A 234 10.15 -4.34 21.29
N VAL A 235 9.72 -3.09 21.51
CA VAL A 235 9.84 -2.00 20.52
C VAL A 235 11.08 -1.16 20.82
N ARG A 236 12.06 -1.23 19.92
CA ARG A 236 13.34 -0.50 19.98
C ARG A 236 13.38 0.53 18.86
N THR A 237 12.99 1.75 19.18
CA THR A 237 13.15 2.91 18.31
C THR A 237 14.52 3.56 18.50
N ASP A 238 14.90 4.42 17.56
CA ASP A 238 16.20 5.14 17.58
C ASP A 238 17.40 4.19 17.73
N THR A 239 17.26 2.99 17.14
CA THR A 239 18.23 1.89 17.28
C THR A 239 18.55 1.32 15.90
N GLY A 240 19.84 1.32 15.57
CA GLY A 240 20.36 0.80 14.29
C GLY A 240 20.81 -0.65 14.40
N THR A 241 20.69 -1.39 13.29
CA THR A 241 21.28 -2.73 13.13
C THR A 241 22.66 -2.60 12.49
N THR A 242 23.69 -3.16 13.10
CA THR A 242 25.08 -3.10 12.62
C THR A 242 25.52 -4.37 11.89
N SER A 243 25.04 -5.53 12.31
CA SER A 243 25.28 -6.81 11.62
C SER A 243 24.24 -7.85 11.97
N VAL A 244 24.11 -8.85 11.10
CA VAL A 244 23.24 -10.01 11.31
C VAL A 244 24.03 -11.28 11.00
N SER A 245 23.79 -12.34 11.78
CA SER A 245 24.30 -13.68 11.49
C SER A 245 23.23 -14.71 11.74
N ARG A 246 23.28 -15.84 11.02
CA ARG A 246 22.38 -16.98 11.21
C ARG A 246 23.21 -18.23 11.45
N ASP A 247 22.76 -19.04 12.41
CA ASP A 247 23.27 -20.36 12.68
C ASP A 247 22.13 -21.37 12.84
N ALA A 248 22.40 -22.54 13.45
CA ALA A 248 21.40 -23.58 13.66
C ALA A 248 20.32 -23.21 14.69
N ASP A 249 20.60 -22.26 15.58
CA ASP A 249 19.69 -21.82 16.64
C ASP A 249 18.82 -20.60 16.25
N GLY A 250 19.05 -20.02 15.05
CA GLY A 250 18.32 -18.89 14.53
C GLY A 250 19.19 -17.73 14.07
N VAL A 251 18.72 -16.50 14.28
CA VAL A 251 19.41 -15.26 13.89
C VAL A 251 19.88 -14.47 15.10
N SER A 252 21.07 -13.89 14.98
CA SER A 252 21.66 -12.95 15.95
C SER A 252 21.86 -11.61 15.28
N ILE A 253 21.28 -10.55 15.85
CA ILE A 253 21.27 -9.19 15.34
C ILE A 253 22.01 -8.29 16.32
N VAL A 254 23.14 -7.73 15.90
CA VAL A 254 23.91 -6.78 16.71
C VAL A 254 23.42 -5.37 16.45
N LEU A 255 23.13 -4.63 17.50
CA LEU A 255 22.64 -3.26 17.45
C LEU A 255 23.76 -2.25 17.63
N ASP A 256 23.50 -0.98 17.34
CA ASP A 256 24.48 0.10 17.40
C ASP A 256 24.85 0.51 18.85
N ASP A 257 24.02 0.16 19.83
CA ASP A 257 24.31 0.27 21.27
C ASP A 257 25.19 -0.87 21.82
N GLY A 258 25.57 -1.83 20.97
CA GLY A 258 26.35 -3.02 21.30
C GLY A 258 25.53 -4.19 21.88
N SER A 259 24.25 -4.03 22.06
CA SER A 259 23.37 -5.14 22.49
C SER A 259 23.09 -6.09 21.32
N THR A 260 22.61 -7.31 21.64
CA THR A 260 22.26 -8.34 20.66
C THR A 260 20.83 -8.79 20.86
N VAL A 261 20.07 -8.93 19.78
CA VAL A 261 18.77 -9.55 19.70
C VAL A 261 18.90 -10.90 19.01
N THR A 262 18.30 -11.94 19.60
CA THR A 262 18.23 -13.27 18.99
C THR A 262 16.77 -13.63 18.68
N ALA A 263 16.52 -14.28 17.56
CA ALA A 263 15.19 -14.71 17.15
C ALA A 263 15.30 -15.95 16.24
N ALA A 264 14.19 -16.70 16.12
CA ALA A 264 14.11 -17.82 15.17
C ALA A 264 14.17 -17.30 13.72
N GLU A 265 13.48 -16.16 13.44
CA GLU A 265 13.46 -15.53 12.14
C GLU A 265 13.69 -14.02 12.19
N VAL A 266 14.13 -13.46 11.05
CA VAL A 266 14.26 -12.01 10.85
C VAL A 266 13.48 -11.55 9.62
N LEU A 267 12.61 -10.55 9.80
CA LEU A 267 11.87 -9.86 8.74
C LEU A 267 12.53 -8.51 8.45
N VAL A 268 12.81 -8.23 7.18
CA VAL A 268 13.30 -6.92 6.71
C VAL A 268 12.16 -6.14 6.05
N ALA A 269 11.83 -4.99 6.63
CA ALA A 269 10.76 -4.10 6.16
C ALA A 269 11.22 -2.64 6.14
N THR A 270 12.37 -2.38 5.49
CA THR A 270 13.08 -1.09 5.50
C THR A 270 12.77 -0.19 4.32
N GLY A 271 11.94 -0.63 3.39
CA GLY A 271 11.55 0.13 2.20
C GLY A 271 11.35 -0.73 0.97
N ARG A 272 11.09 -0.08 -0.16
CA ARG A 272 10.86 -0.72 -1.46
C ARG A 272 11.73 -0.11 -2.54
N SER A 273 12.03 -0.89 -3.58
CA SER A 273 12.74 -0.46 -4.80
C SER A 273 11.95 -0.87 -6.04
N PRO A 274 12.03 -0.13 -7.17
CA PRO A 274 11.25 -0.45 -8.36
C PRO A 274 11.73 -1.75 -9.02
N ARG A 275 10.82 -2.55 -9.54
CA ARG A 275 11.12 -3.66 -10.45
C ARG A 275 11.36 -3.16 -11.86
N SER A 276 12.40 -2.36 -12.04
CA SER A 276 12.81 -1.73 -13.29
C SER A 276 14.23 -2.10 -13.73
N GLY A 277 14.89 -3.01 -12.98
CA GLY A 277 16.30 -3.35 -13.21
C GLY A 277 16.55 -4.20 -14.45
N ASP A 278 15.59 -5.04 -14.83
CA ASP A 278 15.75 -6.04 -15.89
C ASP A 278 14.55 -6.09 -16.86
N ILE A 279 14.08 -4.94 -17.29
CA ILE A 279 12.97 -4.81 -18.24
C ILE A 279 13.34 -4.06 -19.52
N GLY A 280 14.65 -3.89 -19.79
CA GLY A 280 15.16 -3.31 -21.03
C GLY A 280 15.00 -1.78 -21.14
N LEU A 281 15.02 -1.04 -20.02
CA LEU A 281 14.89 0.41 -20.01
C LEU A 281 16.01 1.15 -20.75
N ASP A 282 17.21 0.57 -20.77
CA ASP A 282 18.36 1.09 -21.50
C ASP A 282 18.14 1.21 -23.02
N VAL A 283 17.33 0.32 -23.61
CA VAL A 283 16.96 0.33 -25.03
C VAL A 283 16.18 1.60 -25.41
N VAL A 284 15.46 2.17 -24.44
CA VAL A 284 14.66 3.40 -24.64
C VAL A 284 15.27 4.63 -23.95
N GLY A 285 16.52 4.52 -23.52
CA GLY A 285 17.29 5.64 -22.93
C GLY A 285 16.94 5.96 -21.47
N LEU A 286 16.31 5.04 -20.75
CA LEU A 286 16.00 5.17 -19.33
C LEU A 286 16.99 4.38 -18.46
N GLU A 287 17.23 4.83 -17.23
CA GLU A 287 18.13 4.18 -16.27
C GLU A 287 17.44 2.99 -15.62
N ALA A 288 18.04 1.80 -15.77
CA ALA A 288 17.57 0.58 -15.12
C ALA A 288 17.71 0.65 -13.59
N GLY A 289 16.76 0.05 -12.86
CA GLY A 289 16.78 0.02 -11.39
C GLY A 289 16.37 1.32 -10.70
N ARG A 290 15.86 2.32 -11.45
CA ARG A 290 15.32 3.57 -10.92
C ARG A 290 13.80 3.62 -11.05
N TRP A 291 13.17 4.41 -10.19
CA TRP A 291 11.77 4.80 -10.36
C TRP A 291 11.59 5.51 -11.71
N ILE A 292 10.56 5.12 -12.46
CA ILE A 292 10.31 5.71 -13.77
C ILE A 292 9.50 6.99 -13.61
N THR A 293 10.11 8.13 -13.92
CA THR A 293 9.41 9.42 -13.86
C THR A 293 8.30 9.48 -14.91
N VAL A 294 7.14 9.99 -14.51
CA VAL A 294 5.96 10.16 -15.37
C VAL A 294 5.30 11.52 -15.14
N ASP A 295 4.55 12.01 -16.13
CA ASP A 295 3.62 13.12 -15.99
C ASP A 295 2.30 12.66 -15.34
N ASP A 296 1.33 13.56 -15.15
CA ASP A 296 0.05 13.22 -14.52
C ASP A 296 -0.85 12.31 -15.36
N THR A 297 -0.55 12.12 -16.63
CA THR A 297 -1.18 11.12 -17.50
C THR A 297 -0.49 9.76 -17.43
N MET A 298 0.47 9.58 -16.52
CA MET A 298 1.33 8.39 -16.37
C MET A 298 2.26 8.13 -17.55
N ARG A 299 2.44 9.09 -18.46
CA ARG A 299 3.33 8.97 -19.61
C ARG A 299 4.76 9.36 -19.22
N VAL A 300 5.72 8.60 -19.76
CA VAL A 300 7.14 8.92 -19.61
C VAL A 300 7.49 10.18 -20.44
N PRO A 301 8.07 11.23 -19.83
CA PRO A 301 8.46 12.44 -20.55
C PRO A 301 9.38 12.14 -21.74
N GLY A 302 9.09 12.77 -22.89
CA GLY A 302 9.84 12.56 -24.12
C GLY A 302 9.42 11.34 -24.95
N SER A 303 8.48 10.52 -24.45
CA SER A 303 7.86 9.42 -25.19
C SER A 303 6.39 9.72 -25.48
N ASP A 304 5.89 9.28 -26.63
CA ASP A 304 4.48 9.37 -26.99
C ASP A 304 3.72 8.03 -26.79
N TRP A 305 4.43 6.95 -26.44
CA TRP A 305 3.94 5.58 -26.40
C TRP A 305 4.24 4.84 -25.09
N LEU A 306 5.18 5.33 -24.25
CA LEU A 306 5.62 4.63 -23.04
C LEU A 306 4.96 5.24 -21.80
N TYR A 307 4.37 4.36 -20.98
CA TYR A 307 3.72 4.69 -19.73
C TYR A 307 4.29 3.86 -18.57
N ALA A 308 4.27 4.41 -17.34
CA ALA A 308 4.62 3.65 -16.15
C ALA A 308 3.59 3.89 -15.04
N VAL A 309 3.00 2.83 -14.50
CA VAL A 309 1.81 2.89 -13.67
C VAL A 309 1.98 2.06 -12.41
N GLY A 310 1.55 2.58 -11.28
CA GLY A 310 1.71 1.93 -9.97
C GLY A 310 3.10 2.10 -9.37
N ASP A 311 3.49 1.20 -8.49
CA ASP A 311 4.70 1.36 -7.69
C ASP A 311 5.95 1.69 -8.51
N VAL A 312 6.09 1.14 -9.71
CA VAL A 312 7.29 1.31 -10.55
C VAL A 312 7.62 2.77 -10.86
N ASN A 313 6.64 3.69 -10.79
CA ASN A 313 6.86 5.12 -10.98
C ASN A 313 7.24 5.88 -9.68
N GLY A 314 7.10 5.25 -8.51
CA GLY A 314 7.52 5.80 -7.23
C GLY A 314 6.65 6.94 -6.68
N ARG A 315 5.51 7.28 -7.32
CA ARG A 315 4.65 8.39 -6.87
C ARG A 315 3.94 8.05 -5.57
N VAL A 316 3.17 6.96 -5.56
CA VAL A 316 2.46 6.46 -4.37
C VAL A 316 2.44 4.94 -4.39
N LEU A 317 3.08 4.32 -3.39
CA LEU A 317 3.26 2.86 -3.31
C LEU A 317 2.04 2.17 -2.66
N LEU A 318 0.85 2.40 -3.23
CA LEU A 318 -0.43 1.89 -2.73
C LEU A 318 -1.26 1.33 -3.88
N THR A 319 -1.79 0.12 -3.71
CA THR A 319 -2.56 -0.58 -4.75
C THR A 319 -3.75 0.24 -5.28
N HIS A 320 -4.53 0.86 -4.41
CA HIS A 320 -5.69 1.65 -4.83
C HIS A 320 -5.28 2.91 -5.60
N GLN A 321 -4.15 3.52 -5.26
CA GLN A 321 -3.59 4.66 -5.98
C GLN A 321 -3.05 4.22 -7.34
N GLY A 322 -2.33 3.09 -7.41
CA GLY A 322 -1.93 2.51 -8.69
C GLY A 322 -3.12 2.18 -9.60
N LYS A 323 -4.23 1.67 -9.05
CA LYS A 323 -5.48 1.46 -9.81
C LYS A 323 -6.13 2.77 -10.28
N TYR A 324 -6.01 3.83 -9.49
CA TYR A 324 -6.45 5.18 -9.90
C TYR A 324 -5.61 5.70 -11.07
N GLN A 325 -4.27 5.61 -10.96
CA GLN A 325 -3.35 5.92 -12.06
C GLN A 325 -3.66 5.09 -13.31
N ALA A 326 -3.93 3.79 -13.15
CA ALA A 326 -4.24 2.87 -14.23
C ALA A 326 -5.48 3.30 -15.04
N ARG A 327 -6.51 3.80 -14.36
CA ARG A 327 -7.71 4.32 -15.03
C ARG A 327 -7.40 5.58 -15.84
N ALA A 328 -6.64 6.52 -15.30
CA ALA A 328 -6.21 7.71 -16.02
C ALA A 328 -5.36 7.34 -17.25
N ALA A 329 -4.33 6.49 -17.07
CA ALA A 329 -3.46 6.03 -18.15
C ALA A 329 -4.21 5.28 -19.25
N GLY A 330 -5.09 4.34 -18.88
CA GLY A 330 -5.88 3.58 -19.85
C GLY A 330 -6.79 4.48 -20.69
N ASP A 331 -7.47 5.44 -20.05
CA ASP A 331 -8.32 6.43 -20.74
C ASP A 331 -7.50 7.34 -21.66
N VAL A 332 -6.30 7.78 -21.24
CA VAL A 332 -5.36 8.55 -22.09
C VAL A 332 -4.91 7.75 -23.32
N ILE A 333 -4.53 6.48 -23.12
CA ILE A 333 -4.09 5.61 -24.21
C ILE A 333 -5.21 5.46 -25.24
N VAL A 334 -6.44 5.23 -24.79
CA VAL A 334 -7.62 5.15 -25.66
C VAL A 334 -7.86 6.45 -26.40
N ALA A 335 -7.86 7.61 -25.69
CA ALA A 335 -8.06 8.91 -26.31
C ALA A 335 -7.05 9.20 -27.43
N ARG A 336 -5.76 8.93 -27.16
CA ARG A 336 -4.69 9.12 -28.15
C ARG A 336 -4.79 8.16 -29.32
N ALA A 337 -5.13 6.89 -29.08
CA ALA A 337 -5.31 5.90 -30.14
C ALA A 337 -6.46 6.26 -31.10
N GLN A 338 -7.41 7.04 -30.63
CA GLN A 338 -8.60 7.48 -31.38
C GLN A 338 -8.51 8.93 -31.86
N ASP A 339 -7.36 9.59 -31.72
CA ASP A 339 -7.15 11.02 -32.03
C ASP A 339 -8.17 11.93 -31.31
N ALA A 340 -8.63 11.51 -30.09
CA ALA A 340 -9.54 12.28 -29.28
C ALA A 340 -8.79 13.27 -28.37
N GLU A 341 -9.50 14.29 -27.89
CA GLU A 341 -8.96 15.29 -26.97
C GLU A 341 -8.56 14.65 -25.64
N VAL A 342 -7.38 15.02 -25.13
CA VAL A 342 -6.87 14.62 -23.82
C VAL A 342 -7.11 15.74 -22.81
N ASP A 343 -7.93 15.48 -21.80
CA ASP A 343 -8.17 16.37 -20.66
C ASP A 343 -7.16 16.03 -19.56
N ASP A 344 -5.96 16.61 -19.64
CA ASP A 344 -4.83 16.42 -18.73
C ASP A 344 -4.66 17.58 -17.72
N ALA A 345 -5.62 18.49 -17.64
CA ALA A 345 -5.66 19.51 -16.61
C ALA A 345 -5.76 18.87 -15.21
N ALA A 346 -5.36 19.61 -14.18
CA ALA A 346 -5.55 19.18 -12.80
C ALA A 346 -7.03 18.82 -12.54
N TRP A 347 -7.28 17.64 -11.97
CA TRP A 347 -8.60 17.04 -11.78
C TRP A 347 -9.35 16.69 -13.07
N GLY A 348 -8.72 16.84 -14.23
CA GLY A 348 -9.24 16.36 -15.51
C GLY A 348 -9.31 14.83 -15.56
N ARG A 349 -10.10 14.31 -16.48
CA ARG A 349 -10.36 12.88 -16.64
C ARG A 349 -9.09 12.04 -16.80
N HIS A 350 -8.07 12.61 -17.42
CA HIS A 350 -6.86 11.93 -17.84
C HIS A 350 -5.64 12.23 -16.94
N ALA A 351 -5.85 12.90 -15.80
CA ALA A 351 -4.80 13.28 -14.86
C ALA A 351 -4.96 12.57 -13.51
N ALA A 352 -3.87 12.00 -13.00
CA ALA A 352 -3.84 11.38 -11.68
C ALA A 352 -3.50 12.40 -10.58
N THR A 353 -4.26 13.48 -10.50
CA THR A 353 -4.02 14.63 -9.61
C THR A 353 -4.09 14.24 -8.13
N ALA A 354 -4.95 13.28 -7.75
CA ALA A 354 -5.08 12.86 -6.36
C ALA A 354 -3.79 12.26 -5.76
N ASP A 355 -2.85 11.81 -6.59
CA ASP A 355 -1.54 11.33 -6.12
C ASP A 355 -0.77 12.39 -5.33
N HIS A 356 -0.98 13.68 -5.65
CA HIS A 356 -0.26 14.80 -5.03
C HIS A 356 -0.90 15.31 -3.74
N ALA A 357 -2.22 15.07 -3.55
CA ALA A 357 -2.96 15.76 -2.51
C ALA A 357 -3.88 14.87 -1.66
N ALA A 358 -4.30 13.71 -2.17
CA ALA A 358 -5.40 12.96 -1.57
C ALA A 358 -5.23 11.44 -1.67
N ALA A 359 -4.02 10.94 -1.39
CA ALA A 359 -3.74 9.50 -1.31
C ALA A 359 -4.08 8.98 0.09
N PRO A 360 -5.22 8.28 0.29
CA PRO A 360 -5.57 7.76 1.61
C PRO A 360 -4.71 6.53 1.94
N GLN A 361 -4.30 6.42 3.19
CA GLN A 361 -3.51 5.30 3.69
C GLN A 361 -4.10 4.77 5.00
N VAL A 362 -4.11 3.44 5.15
CA VAL A 362 -4.48 2.76 6.40
C VAL A 362 -3.38 1.80 6.80
N THR A 363 -2.99 1.85 8.07
CA THR A 363 -2.13 0.85 8.73
C THR A 363 -2.99 0.03 9.68
N PHE A 364 -3.10 -1.27 9.42
CA PHE A 364 -3.93 -2.20 10.17
C PHE A 364 -3.18 -2.76 11.38
N SER A 365 -2.78 -1.87 12.27
CA SER A 365 -2.11 -2.18 13.54
C SER A 365 -3.07 -2.12 14.73
N PHE A 366 -2.53 -2.23 15.95
CA PHE A 366 -3.24 -1.94 17.19
C PHE A 366 -2.51 -0.81 17.93
N PRO A 367 -3.13 0.41 17.96
CA PRO A 367 -4.35 0.86 17.26
C PRO A 367 -4.17 0.98 15.75
N GLU A 368 -5.28 1.01 14.98
CA GLU A 368 -5.25 1.35 13.55
C GLU A 368 -4.84 2.81 13.34
N VAL A 369 -4.23 3.09 12.19
CA VAL A 369 -3.93 4.45 11.75
C VAL A 369 -4.52 4.65 10.36
N ALA A 370 -5.26 5.74 10.18
CA ALA A 370 -5.78 6.14 8.88
C ALA A 370 -5.42 7.60 8.60
N SER A 371 -4.85 7.89 7.44
CA SER A 371 -4.44 9.26 7.09
C SER A 371 -4.65 9.55 5.61
N VAL A 372 -4.83 10.81 5.27
CA VAL A 372 -4.91 11.32 3.90
C VAL A 372 -4.46 12.77 3.86
N GLY A 373 -3.82 13.17 2.77
CA GLY A 373 -3.36 14.54 2.56
C GLY A 373 -2.05 14.85 3.29
N LEU A 374 -1.82 16.10 3.58
CA LEU A 374 -0.59 16.62 4.18
C LEU A 374 -0.58 16.46 5.70
N THR A 375 0.59 16.12 6.25
CA THR A 375 0.85 16.30 7.68
C THR A 375 0.97 17.80 7.98
N GLU A 376 0.90 18.20 9.27
CA GLU A 376 1.18 19.57 9.67
C GLU A 376 2.54 20.04 9.16
N ALA A 377 3.57 19.21 9.29
CA ALA A 377 4.92 19.54 8.86
C ALA A 377 5.02 19.77 7.34
N ASP A 378 4.40 18.88 6.55
CA ASP A 378 4.39 18.99 5.10
C ASP A 378 3.59 20.20 4.60
N ALA A 379 2.44 20.47 5.22
CA ALA A 379 1.61 21.64 4.88
C ALA A 379 2.36 22.96 5.13
N ARG A 380 3.04 23.09 6.28
CA ARG A 380 3.89 24.25 6.57
C ARG A 380 5.08 24.35 5.64
N ALA A 381 5.74 23.23 5.32
CA ALA A 381 6.86 23.19 4.37
C ALA A 381 6.42 23.57 2.94
N ALA A 382 5.18 23.28 2.56
CA ALA A 382 4.57 23.69 1.30
C ALA A 382 4.15 25.18 1.28
N GLY A 383 4.25 25.89 2.41
CA GLY A 383 3.98 27.33 2.53
C GLY A 383 2.54 27.69 2.84
N HIS A 384 1.72 26.73 3.30
CA HIS A 384 0.35 27.01 3.72
C HIS A 384 0.31 27.70 5.10
N GLU A 385 -0.65 28.60 5.28
CA GLU A 385 -1.05 29.11 6.60
C GLU A 385 -1.94 28.05 7.29
N VAL A 386 -1.40 27.38 8.31
CA VAL A 386 -1.97 26.15 8.85
C VAL A 386 -2.59 26.34 10.22
N ALA A 387 -3.86 25.97 10.36
CA ALA A 387 -4.50 25.65 11.64
C ALA A 387 -4.54 24.13 11.84
N VAL A 388 -4.19 23.68 13.04
CA VAL A 388 -4.18 22.26 13.42
C VAL A 388 -5.18 22.03 14.53
N ILE A 389 -6.08 21.09 14.33
CA ILE A 389 -7.13 20.76 15.29
C ILE A 389 -6.99 19.30 15.70
N ASP A 390 -6.79 19.07 16.96
CA ASP A 390 -6.76 17.75 17.59
C ASP A 390 -8.04 17.49 18.40
N TYR A 391 -8.47 16.23 18.40
CA TYR A 391 -9.55 15.78 19.26
C TYR A 391 -9.32 14.35 19.76
N ASP A 392 -9.65 14.11 21.03
CA ASP A 392 -9.62 12.77 21.62
C ASP A 392 -10.87 11.99 21.19
N LEU A 393 -10.66 10.89 20.45
CA LEU A 393 -11.76 10.03 19.97
C LEU A 393 -12.54 9.40 21.13
N GLY A 394 -11.91 9.14 22.27
CA GLY A 394 -12.59 8.61 23.47
C GLY A 394 -13.67 9.55 24.01
N GLY A 395 -13.62 10.85 23.69
CA GLY A 395 -14.64 11.84 24.02
C GLY A 395 -15.91 11.78 23.16
N VAL A 396 -15.97 10.92 22.14
CA VAL A 396 -17.14 10.78 21.26
C VAL A 396 -18.05 9.65 21.76
N ALA A 397 -19.35 9.92 21.85
CA ALA A 397 -20.32 8.94 22.37
C ALA A 397 -20.31 7.61 21.63
N GLY A 398 -20.19 7.65 20.29
CA GLY A 398 -20.08 6.45 19.46
C GLY A 398 -18.84 5.60 19.74
N ALA A 399 -17.71 6.23 20.05
CA ALA A 399 -16.47 5.55 20.42
C ALA A 399 -16.62 4.83 21.79
N SER A 400 -17.19 5.51 22.78
CA SER A 400 -17.45 4.92 24.10
C SER A 400 -18.45 3.75 24.06
N LEU A 401 -19.35 3.71 23.05
CA LEU A 401 -20.24 2.57 22.82
C LEU A 401 -19.59 1.45 22.05
N TYR A 402 -18.56 1.75 21.27
CA TYR A 402 -17.86 0.77 20.44
C TYR A 402 -17.03 -0.22 21.29
N GLU A 403 -16.26 0.30 22.26
CA GLU A 403 -15.49 -0.51 23.21
C GLU A 403 -15.29 0.23 24.54
N ASP A 404 -15.13 -0.56 25.60
CA ASP A 404 -14.86 -0.04 26.94
C ASP A 404 -13.43 0.53 26.98
N GLY A 405 -13.30 1.77 27.44
CA GLY A 405 -11.99 2.42 27.53
C GLY A 405 -11.40 2.80 26.15
N PHE A 406 -12.24 3.11 25.17
CA PHE A 406 -11.79 3.52 23.84
C PHE A 406 -10.75 4.64 23.92
N GLU A 407 -9.58 4.41 23.35
CA GLU A 407 -8.51 5.39 23.21
C GLU A 407 -8.24 5.67 21.73
N GLY A 408 -8.13 6.94 21.39
CA GLY A 408 -7.82 7.34 20.03
C GLY A 408 -7.59 8.83 19.90
N GLN A 409 -7.09 9.25 18.73
CA GLN A 409 -6.84 10.65 18.43
C GLN A 409 -7.17 10.93 16.97
N ALA A 410 -7.80 12.06 16.75
CA ALA A 410 -8.04 12.62 15.43
C ALA A 410 -7.31 13.96 15.30
N ARG A 411 -6.73 14.22 14.14
CA ARG A 411 -6.15 15.51 13.73
C ARG A 411 -6.68 15.88 12.37
N ILE A 412 -7.06 17.16 12.18
CA ILE A 412 -7.20 17.76 10.86
C ILE A 412 -6.24 18.93 10.72
N VAL A 413 -5.70 19.09 9.52
CA VAL A 413 -4.83 20.17 9.09
C VAL A 413 -5.61 21.03 8.12
N ILE A 414 -5.80 22.30 8.44
CA ILE A 414 -6.65 23.25 7.70
C ILE A 414 -5.77 24.35 7.10
N ASP A 415 -5.99 24.67 5.82
CA ASP A 415 -5.50 25.89 5.21
C ASP A 415 -6.39 27.05 5.68
N SER A 416 -5.84 27.93 6.52
CA SER A 416 -6.60 29.03 7.15
C SER A 416 -6.95 30.16 6.16
N GLU A 417 -6.23 30.28 5.03
CA GLU A 417 -6.54 31.28 4.01
C GLU A 417 -7.67 30.82 3.09
N ARG A 418 -7.70 29.50 2.76
CA ARG A 418 -8.68 28.91 1.85
C ARG A 418 -9.88 28.31 2.58
N ASP A 419 -9.76 28.14 3.90
CA ASP A 419 -10.77 27.52 4.78
C ASP A 419 -11.17 26.11 4.32
N VAL A 420 -10.16 25.27 3.97
CA VAL A 420 -10.32 23.89 3.51
C VAL A 420 -9.38 22.94 4.23
N ILE A 421 -9.73 21.66 4.30
CA ILE A 421 -8.87 20.61 4.87
C ILE A 421 -7.74 20.28 3.90
N LEU A 422 -6.50 20.27 4.37
CA LEU A 422 -5.30 19.82 3.66
C LEU A 422 -4.92 18.38 4.02
N GLY A 423 -5.23 17.96 5.23
CA GLY A 423 -4.90 16.62 5.69
C GLY A 423 -5.69 16.19 6.91
N ALA A 424 -5.76 14.89 7.13
CA ALA A 424 -6.38 14.31 8.31
C ALA A 424 -5.65 13.03 8.72
N THR A 425 -5.53 12.81 10.03
CA THR A 425 -4.95 11.58 10.61
C THR A 425 -5.81 11.13 11.78
N PHE A 426 -6.18 9.85 11.78
CA PHE A 426 -6.96 9.20 12.81
C PHE A 426 -6.18 8.01 13.35
N VAL A 427 -6.17 7.83 14.67
CA VAL A 427 -5.56 6.69 15.35
C VAL A 427 -6.55 6.15 16.37
N GLY A 428 -6.87 4.87 16.29
CA GLY A 428 -7.81 4.22 17.20
C GLY A 428 -8.47 3.00 16.54
N PRO A 429 -9.37 2.31 17.25
CA PRO A 429 -10.18 1.25 16.66
C PRO A 429 -11.12 1.76 15.57
N GLU A 430 -11.26 0.99 14.46
CA GLU A 430 -12.21 1.24 13.35
C GLU A 430 -12.05 2.61 12.65
N VAL A 431 -10.88 3.25 12.75
CA VAL A 431 -10.65 4.56 12.13
C VAL A 431 -10.46 4.49 10.62
N ALA A 432 -10.26 3.29 10.07
CA ALA A 432 -10.07 3.09 8.63
C ALA A 432 -11.20 3.71 7.79
N GLU A 433 -12.45 3.61 8.25
CA GLU A 433 -13.60 4.13 7.52
C GLU A 433 -13.75 5.67 7.64
N LEU A 434 -13.13 6.31 8.62
CA LEU A 434 -13.18 7.76 8.79
C LEU A 434 -12.40 8.51 7.70
N VAL A 435 -11.36 7.90 7.12
CA VAL A 435 -10.48 8.54 6.14
C VAL A 435 -11.19 8.89 4.84
N GLN A 436 -12.23 8.16 4.46
CA GLN A 436 -12.97 8.43 3.23
C GLN A 436 -13.67 9.80 3.25
N THR A 437 -14.22 10.21 4.38
CA THR A 437 -14.81 11.54 4.53
C THR A 437 -13.77 12.64 4.33
N ALA A 438 -12.58 12.49 4.91
CA ALA A 438 -11.45 13.41 4.70
C ALA A 438 -11.03 13.46 3.23
N THR A 439 -10.89 12.29 2.59
CA THR A 439 -10.51 12.19 1.18
C THR A 439 -11.50 12.95 0.29
N VAL A 440 -12.80 12.80 0.52
CA VAL A 440 -13.85 13.53 -0.25
C VAL A 440 -13.76 15.03 0.02
N ALA A 441 -13.55 15.44 1.28
CA ALA A 441 -13.43 16.86 1.63
C ALA A 441 -12.21 17.53 0.96
N ILE A 442 -11.06 16.83 0.94
CA ILE A 442 -9.82 17.32 0.30
C ILE A 442 -9.99 17.39 -1.22
N VAL A 443 -10.44 16.29 -1.86
CA VAL A 443 -10.63 16.24 -3.32
C VAL A 443 -11.65 17.27 -3.81
N GLY A 444 -12.73 17.46 -3.04
CA GLY A 444 -13.77 18.43 -3.35
C GLY A 444 -13.45 19.85 -2.92
N GLU A 445 -12.29 20.10 -2.30
CA GLU A 445 -11.92 21.38 -1.68
C GLU A 445 -13.12 21.97 -0.91
N VAL A 446 -13.75 21.09 -0.09
CA VAL A 446 -14.99 21.45 0.60
C VAL A 446 -14.72 22.48 1.66
N PRO A 447 -15.27 23.71 1.55
CA PRO A 447 -15.07 24.74 2.57
C PRO A 447 -15.59 24.30 3.94
N ILE A 448 -14.86 24.64 5.00
CA ILE A 448 -15.25 24.32 6.39
C ILE A 448 -16.69 24.75 6.68
N ALA A 449 -17.10 25.94 6.22
CA ALA A 449 -18.47 26.41 6.34
C ALA A 449 -19.51 25.44 5.75
N ARG A 450 -19.16 24.68 4.70
CA ARG A 450 -20.01 23.65 4.11
C ARG A 450 -19.98 22.35 4.91
N LEU A 451 -18.82 21.98 5.49
CA LEU A 451 -18.71 20.77 6.30
C LEU A 451 -19.59 20.79 7.54
N TRP A 452 -19.94 21.96 8.08
CA TRP A 452 -20.92 22.10 9.15
C TRP A 452 -22.31 21.55 8.82
N HIS A 453 -22.61 21.37 7.55
CA HIS A 453 -23.88 20.77 7.07
C HIS A 453 -23.75 19.26 6.81
N ALA A 454 -22.56 18.68 6.89
CA ALA A 454 -22.33 17.24 6.80
C ALA A 454 -22.54 16.59 8.17
N VAL A 455 -23.80 16.46 8.58
CA VAL A 455 -24.17 16.01 9.93
C VAL A 455 -23.83 14.54 10.12
N PRO A 456 -22.93 14.18 11.06
CA PRO A 456 -22.63 12.77 11.34
C PRO A 456 -23.82 12.09 12.03
N ALA A 457 -24.02 10.81 11.74
CA ALA A 457 -25.05 10.02 12.42
C ALA A 457 -24.67 9.83 13.92
N TYR A 458 -25.68 9.92 14.80
CA TYR A 458 -25.51 9.73 16.23
C TYR A 458 -26.19 8.41 16.69
N PRO A 459 -25.57 7.60 17.56
CA PRO A 459 -24.19 7.71 18.02
C PRO A 459 -23.23 6.89 17.12
N THR A 460 -22.24 7.52 16.53
CA THR A 460 -21.18 6.87 15.76
C THR A 460 -19.84 7.52 16.01
N ILE A 461 -18.72 6.83 15.68
CA ILE A 461 -17.37 7.41 15.78
C ILE A 461 -17.24 8.61 14.83
N SER A 462 -17.99 8.66 13.72
CA SER A 462 -18.02 9.79 12.78
C SER A 462 -18.43 11.13 13.42
N GLU A 463 -19.01 11.13 14.65
CA GLU A 463 -19.30 12.36 15.41
C GLU A 463 -18.02 13.19 15.65
N VAL A 464 -16.85 12.59 15.59
CA VAL A 464 -15.56 13.29 15.68
C VAL A 464 -15.45 14.44 14.69
N TRP A 465 -16.04 14.32 13.49
CA TRP A 465 -16.05 15.40 12.50
C TRP A 465 -16.71 16.67 13.02
N LEU A 466 -17.85 16.54 13.71
CA LEU A 466 -18.50 17.68 14.35
C LEU A 466 -17.61 18.25 15.46
N ARG A 467 -16.96 17.39 16.27
CA ARG A 467 -16.10 17.84 17.37
C ARG A 467 -14.85 18.59 16.88
N LEU A 468 -14.25 18.14 15.78
CA LEU A 468 -13.14 18.84 15.14
C LEU A 468 -13.57 20.22 14.63
N LEU A 469 -14.75 20.32 14.00
CA LEU A 469 -15.31 21.60 13.53
C LEU A 469 -15.65 22.53 14.69
N GLU A 470 -16.26 22.02 15.77
CA GLU A 470 -16.52 22.81 17.00
C GLU A 470 -15.24 23.34 17.63
N SER A 471 -14.17 22.54 17.62
CA SER A 471 -12.85 22.94 18.14
C SER A 471 -12.15 24.00 17.28
N TYR A 472 -12.38 23.97 15.96
CA TYR A 472 -11.90 25.01 15.05
C TYR A 472 -12.66 26.32 15.22
N GLY A 473 -13.98 26.22 15.45
CA GLY A 473 -14.87 27.35 15.61
C GLY A 473 -15.64 27.71 14.35
N ARG A 474 -16.82 28.29 14.55
CA ARG A 474 -17.75 28.60 13.45
C ARG A 474 -17.53 29.99 12.86
N ASP A 475 -16.90 30.89 13.65
CA ASP A 475 -16.70 32.30 13.33
C ASP A 475 -15.23 32.60 12.96
N SER A 476 -14.43 31.58 12.68
CA SER A 476 -13.00 31.68 12.33
C SER A 476 -12.75 31.97 10.85
N ALA A 477 -13.81 32.16 10.07
CA ALA A 477 -13.75 32.40 8.62
C ALA A 477 -13.99 33.88 8.30
#